data_4214ede68794348a3874f539673f2520
#
_entry.id   4214ede68794348a3874f539673f2520
#
_cell.length_a   1.000
_cell.length_b   1.000
_cell.length_c   1.000
_cell.angle_alpha   90.00
_cell.angle_beta   90.00
_cell.angle_gamma   90.00
#
_symmetry.space_group_name_H-M   'P 1'
#
loop_
_entity.id
_entity.type
_entity.pdbx_description
1 polymer ?
#
loop_
_entity_poly.entity_id
_entity_poly.type
_entity_poly.pdbx_seq_one_letter_code
_entity_poly.pdbx_strand_id
1 'polypeptide(L)'
;ELGILNHVGQTEYEAGFGGGQRMAEAGATNGLCINQEVGNVALDLRCQGFADAMAEAGGSVSVVAVDLADPIDSQQRVAAAVTSNPDVDSILALGPTGAAPTLEAMAELGNEDILLATFDLSPEVLDAVESGRMLFAIDQQQFLQGYLPIVLLTLNKENLNTVANPVIMTGPGFVTPDNAAQVKDLSAAGTR
;
A
#
# COMPACT_ATOMS: atom_id res chain seq x y z
N GLU A 1 18.42 -23.87 8.54
CA GLU A 1 17.09 -23.33 8.96
C GLU A 1 17.29 -22.28 10.07
N LEU A 2 16.61 -21.16 9.98
CA LEU A 2 16.77 -20.02 10.91
C LEU A 2 15.97 -20.20 12.23
N GLY A 3 15.26 -21.32 12.41
CA GLY A 3 14.45 -21.57 13.60
C GLY A 3 13.26 -20.62 13.77
N ILE A 4 12.77 -20.02 12.65
CA ILE A 4 11.61 -19.13 12.66
C ILE A 4 10.37 -19.94 13.00
N LEU A 5 9.64 -19.50 14.03
CA LEU A 5 8.44 -20.17 14.53
C LEU A 5 7.18 -19.74 13.77
N ASN A 6 7.03 -18.44 13.56
CA ASN A 6 5.83 -17.84 12.99
C ASN A 6 6.18 -16.62 12.11
N HIS A 7 5.34 -16.33 11.14
CA HIS A 7 5.28 -15.06 10.44
C HIS A 7 4.13 -14.22 11.01
N VAL A 8 4.41 -12.98 11.37
CA VAL A 8 3.40 -11.98 11.78
C VAL A 8 3.46 -10.84 10.79
N GLY A 9 2.46 -10.70 9.94
CA GLY A 9 2.51 -9.72 8.85
C GLY A 9 1.34 -9.85 7.90
N GLN A 10 1.51 -9.31 6.70
CA GLN A 10 0.60 -9.54 5.57
C GLN A 10 1.30 -10.35 4.48
N THR A 11 0.54 -10.92 3.57
CA THR A 11 1.04 -11.49 2.33
C THR A 11 0.96 -10.42 1.24
N GLU A 12 2.09 -10.11 0.64
CA GLU A 12 2.25 -8.92 -0.21
C GLU A 12 1.45 -9.03 -1.51
N TYR A 13 1.42 -10.23 -2.09
CA TYR A 13 0.64 -10.49 -3.30
C TYR A 13 -0.86 -10.28 -3.04
N GLU A 14 -1.43 -10.90 -1.99
CA GLU A 14 -2.84 -10.77 -1.65
C GLU A 14 -3.22 -9.33 -1.26
N ALA A 15 -2.29 -8.59 -0.65
CA ALA A 15 -2.51 -7.19 -0.35
C ALA A 15 -2.58 -6.33 -1.62
N GLY A 16 -1.68 -6.57 -2.58
CA GLY A 16 -1.74 -5.96 -3.90
C GLY A 16 -3.00 -6.33 -4.67
N PHE A 17 -3.36 -7.62 -4.65
CA PHE A 17 -4.55 -8.14 -5.30
C PHE A 17 -5.84 -7.52 -4.73
N GLY A 18 -5.97 -7.46 -3.40
CA GLY A 18 -7.11 -6.80 -2.75
C GLY A 18 -7.20 -5.29 -3.05
N GLY A 19 -6.05 -4.62 -3.19
CA GLY A 19 -5.99 -3.24 -3.67
C GLY A 19 -6.50 -3.09 -5.10
N GLY A 20 -6.06 -4.00 -5.99
CA GLY A 20 -6.50 -4.04 -7.39
C GLY A 20 -8.00 -4.30 -7.54
N GLN A 21 -8.54 -5.25 -6.78
CA GLN A 21 -9.99 -5.51 -6.77
C GLN A 21 -10.79 -4.24 -6.42
N ARG A 22 -10.37 -3.52 -5.37
CA ARG A 22 -11.04 -2.27 -4.96
C ARG A 22 -10.93 -1.16 -6.00
N MET A 23 -9.78 -1.05 -6.69
CA MET A 23 -9.62 -0.12 -7.80
C MET A 23 -10.55 -0.47 -8.96
N ALA A 24 -10.60 -1.74 -9.35
CA ALA A 24 -11.49 -2.22 -10.41
C ALA A 24 -12.99 -2.03 -10.06
N GLU A 25 -13.38 -2.29 -8.81
CA GLU A 25 -14.73 -2.03 -8.30
C GLU A 25 -15.09 -0.53 -8.35
N ALA A 26 -14.11 0.36 -8.19
CA ALA A 26 -14.27 1.80 -8.34
C ALA A 26 -14.28 2.27 -9.81
N GLY A 27 -14.11 1.35 -10.78
CA GLY A 27 -14.17 1.63 -12.21
C GLY A 27 -12.81 1.78 -12.88
N ALA A 28 -11.70 1.55 -12.19
CA ALA A 28 -10.36 1.60 -12.79
C ALA A 28 -10.18 0.51 -13.85
N THR A 29 -9.50 0.88 -14.95
CA THR A 29 -9.18 -0.01 -16.06
C THR A 29 -7.70 0.04 -16.46
N ASN A 30 -7.02 1.17 -16.28
CA ASN A 30 -5.62 1.36 -16.64
C ASN A 30 -4.83 1.93 -15.47
N GLY A 31 -4.13 1.04 -14.76
CA GLY A 31 -3.41 1.37 -13.54
C GLY A 31 -1.92 1.65 -13.73
N LEU A 32 -1.38 2.49 -12.84
CA LEU A 32 0.05 2.57 -12.60
C LEU A 32 0.38 2.03 -11.20
N CYS A 33 1.38 1.15 -11.10
CA CYS A 33 1.98 0.75 -9.84
C CYS A 33 3.26 1.58 -9.62
N ILE A 34 3.26 2.45 -8.61
CA ILE A 34 4.43 3.28 -8.30
C ILE A 34 5.33 2.52 -7.33
N ASN A 35 6.41 1.96 -7.88
CA ASN A 35 7.37 1.15 -7.12
C ASN A 35 8.63 1.96 -6.82
N GLN A 36 8.82 2.31 -5.54
CA GLN A 36 9.95 3.09 -5.06
C GLN A 36 11.22 2.26 -4.80
N GLU A 37 11.15 0.93 -4.95
CA GLU A 37 12.27 0.03 -4.66
C GLU A 37 12.19 -1.23 -5.52
N VAL A 38 12.38 -1.06 -6.83
CA VAL A 38 12.35 -2.17 -7.80
C VAL A 38 13.41 -3.22 -7.45
N GLY A 39 13.01 -4.50 -7.49
CA GLY A 39 13.85 -5.63 -7.07
C GLY A 39 13.69 -5.99 -5.58
N ASN A 40 12.96 -5.20 -4.82
CA ASN A 40 12.44 -5.63 -3.52
C ASN A 40 11.26 -6.57 -3.77
N VAL A 41 11.46 -7.86 -3.47
CA VAL A 41 10.47 -8.93 -3.74
C VAL A 41 9.09 -8.61 -3.14
N ALA A 42 9.05 -7.99 -1.96
CA ALA A 42 7.78 -7.62 -1.32
C ALA A 42 7.00 -6.60 -2.16
N LEU A 43 7.68 -5.55 -2.64
CA LEU A 43 7.06 -4.51 -3.46
C LEU A 43 6.71 -5.02 -4.87
N ASP A 44 7.56 -5.84 -5.44
CA ASP A 44 7.28 -6.45 -6.75
C ASP A 44 6.02 -7.36 -6.67
N LEU A 45 5.84 -8.11 -5.58
CA LEU A 45 4.63 -8.92 -5.34
C LEU A 45 3.37 -8.05 -5.16
N ARG A 46 3.47 -6.86 -4.53
CA ARG A 46 2.34 -5.91 -4.46
C ARG A 46 1.91 -5.45 -5.86
N CYS A 47 2.87 -5.05 -6.72
CA CYS A 47 2.58 -4.68 -8.11
C CYS A 47 2.00 -5.85 -8.90
N GLN A 48 2.52 -7.06 -8.72
CA GLN A 48 2.00 -8.25 -9.39
C GLN A 48 0.56 -8.53 -8.99
N GLY A 49 0.25 -8.56 -7.68
CA GLY A 49 -1.12 -8.75 -7.20
C GLY A 49 -2.08 -7.69 -7.73
N PHE A 50 -1.66 -6.42 -7.73
CA PHE A 50 -2.43 -5.32 -8.31
C PHE A 50 -2.72 -5.57 -9.81
N ALA A 51 -1.68 -5.93 -10.58
CA ALA A 51 -1.82 -6.17 -12.01
C ALA A 51 -2.74 -7.35 -12.31
N ASP A 52 -2.62 -8.45 -11.57
CA ASP A 52 -3.43 -9.65 -11.76
C ASP A 52 -4.91 -9.38 -11.45
N ALA A 53 -5.22 -8.65 -10.37
CA ALA A 53 -6.59 -8.28 -10.05
C ALA A 53 -7.22 -7.35 -11.10
N MET A 54 -6.46 -6.37 -11.59
CA MET A 54 -6.91 -5.49 -12.67
C MET A 54 -7.12 -6.28 -13.96
N ALA A 55 -6.23 -7.23 -14.29
CA ALA A 55 -6.37 -8.09 -15.48
C ALA A 55 -7.61 -8.99 -15.40
N GLU A 56 -7.95 -9.55 -14.22
CA GLU A 56 -9.18 -10.31 -14.01
C GLU A 56 -10.44 -9.45 -14.29
N ALA A 57 -10.36 -8.16 -14.00
CA ALA A 57 -11.43 -7.20 -14.32
C ALA A 57 -11.40 -6.67 -15.78
N GLY A 58 -10.44 -7.15 -16.59
CA GLY A 58 -10.28 -6.74 -17.99
C GLY A 58 -9.43 -5.48 -18.18
N GLY A 59 -8.76 -5.02 -17.14
CA GLY A 59 -7.86 -3.88 -17.16
C GLY A 59 -6.38 -4.25 -17.35
N SER A 60 -5.51 -3.29 -17.13
CA SER A 60 -4.06 -3.46 -17.22
C SER A 60 -3.31 -2.57 -16.22
N VAL A 61 -2.09 -2.95 -15.89
CA VAL A 61 -1.23 -2.15 -14.99
C VAL A 61 0.17 -2.05 -15.58
N SER A 62 0.76 -0.86 -15.52
CA SER A 62 2.18 -0.63 -15.80
C SER A 62 2.91 -0.23 -14.52
N VAL A 63 4.17 -0.65 -14.39
CA VAL A 63 5.02 -0.29 -13.25
C VAL A 63 5.83 0.96 -13.59
N VAL A 64 5.80 1.94 -12.70
CA VAL A 64 6.65 3.14 -12.75
C VAL A 64 7.66 3.06 -11.61
N ALA A 65 8.92 2.93 -11.97
CA ALA A 65 10.03 2.96 -11.01
C ALA A 65 10.31 4.40 -10.59
N VAL A 66 10.33 4.63 -9.29
CA VAL A 66 10.70 5.92 -8.67
C VAL A 66 11.82 5.74 -7.66
N ASP A 67 12.44 6.83 -7.22
CA ASP A 67 13.56 6.79 -6.29
C ASP A 67 13.14 7.30 -4.91
N LEU A 68 13.28 6.44 -3.89
CA LEU A 68 13.07 6.81 -2.49
C LEU A 68 13.86 8.05 -2.04
N ALA A 69 15.04 8.24 -2.59
CA ALA A 69 15.97 9.29 -2.19
C ALA A 69 15.73 10.62 -2.93
N ASP A 70 14.96 10.60 -4.03
CA ASP A 70 14.68 11.79 -4.85
C ASP A 70 13.17 11.94 -5.11
N PRO A 71 12.45 12.61 -4.20
CA PRO A 71 11.01 12.84 -4.37
C PRO A 71 10.68 13.75 -5.55
N ILE A 72 11.61 14.65 -5.96
CA ILE A 72 11.41 15.55 -7.10
C ILE A 72 11.47 14.74 -8.41
N ASP A 73 12.48 13.88 -8.57
CA ASP A 73 12.56 12.98 -9.73
C ASP A 73 11.34 12.03 -9.75
N SER A 74 10.94 11.52 -8.58
CA SER A 74 9.75 10.67 -8.44
C SER A 74 8.47 11.37 -8.92
N GLN A 75 8.23 12.61 -8.50
CA GLN A 75 7.11 13.44 -8.96
C GLN A 75 7.14 13.62 -10.48
N GLN A 76 8.31 13.95 -11.05
CA GLN A 76 8.45 14.14 -12.49
C GLN A 76 8.20 12.86 -13.29
N ARG A 77 8.66 11.70 -12.78
CA ARG A 77 8.42 10.39 -13.42
C ARG A 77 6.95 10.04 -13.43
N VAL A 78 6.24 10.25 -12.31
CA VAL A 78 4.79 10.01 -12.22
C VAL A 78 4.05 10.94 -13.19
N ALA A 79 4.35 12.24 -13.18
CA ALA A 79 3.74 13.22 -14.08
C ALA A 79 3.99 12.87 -15.56
N ALA A 80 5.21 12.44 -15.91
CA ALA A 80 5.56 12.01 -17.26
C ALA A 80 4.81 10.72 -17.66
N ALA A 81 4.67 9.75 -16.75
CA ALA A 81 3.96 8.51 -17.01
C ALA A 81 2.46 8.77 -17.31
N VAL A 82 1.82 9.63 -16.52
CA VAL A 82 0.41 10.03 -16.75
C VAL A 82 0.26 10.83 -18.05
N THR A 83 1.15 11.79 -18.31
CA THR A 83 1.08 12.63 -19.50
C THR A 83 1.30 11.83 -20.79
N SER A 84 2.20 10.85 -20.76
CA SER A 84 2.50 10.00 -21.92
C SER A 84 1.45 8.89 -22.16
N ASN A 85 0.63 8.59 -21.16
CA ASN A 85 -0.45 7.61 -21.27
C ASN A 85 -1.77 8.22 -20.76
N PRO A 86 -2.51 8.92 -21.61
CA PRO A 86 -3.73 9.62 -21.21
C PRO A 86 -4.89 8.68 -20.82
N ASP A 87 -4.76 7.37 -21.07
CA ASP A 87 -5.77 6.38 -20.69
C ASP A 87 -5.58 5.90 -19.23
N VAL A 88 -4.55 6.36 -18.53
CA VAL A 88 -4.34 6.05 -17.11
C VAL A 88 -5.46 6.66 -16.27
N ASP A 89 -6.16 5.83 -15.51
CA ASP A 89 -7.28 6.18 -14.66
C ASP A 89 -7.07 5.87 -13.19
N SER A 90 -5.99 5.17 -12.84
CA SER A 90 -5.73 4.76 -11.48
C SER A 90 -4.24 4.64 -11.15
N ILE A 91 -3.88 4.92 -9.91
CA ILE A 91 -2.50 4.82 -9.40
C ILE A 91 -2.50 4.17 -8.03
N LEU A 92 -1.74 3.09 -7.87
CA LEU A 92 -1.42 2.48 -6.58
C LEU A 92 0.06 2.72 -6.25
N ALA A 93 0.32 3.55 -5.23
CA ALA A 93 1.65 3.73 -4.68
C ALA A 93 1.95 2.66 -3.63
N LEU A 94 3.21 2.18 -3.57
CA LEU A 94 3.57 1.07 -2.69
C LEU A 94 4.03 1.50 -1.29
N GLY A 95 3.88 2.78 -0.96
CA GLY A 95 4.17 3.36 0.34
C GLY A 95 4.08 4.87 0.34
N PRO A 96 4.13 5.53 1.52
CA PRO A 96 4.02 6.99 1.63
C PRO A 96 5.06 7.77 0.83
N THR A 97 6.27 7.23 0.69
CA THR A 97 7.36 7.83 -0.09
C THR A 97 7.10 7.86 -1.59
N GLY A 98 6.25 6.94 -2.10
CA GLY A 98 5.74 7.00 -3.46
C GLY A 98 4.42 7.79 -3.56
N ALA A 99 3.61 7.78 -2.50
CA ALA A 99 2.32 8.44 -2.46
C ALA A 99 2.43 9.97 -2.45
N ALA A 100 3.34 10.55 -1.65
CA ALA A 100 3.53 12.00 -1.56
C ALA A 100 3.89 12.63 -2.93
N PRO A 101 4.94 12.17 -3.64
CA PRO A 101 5.23 12.70 -4.98
C PRO A 101 4.14 12.41 -6.01
N THR A 102 3.35 11.33 -5.83
CA THR A 102 2.18 11.07 -6.69
C THR A 102 1.10 12.13 -6.47
N LEU A 103 0.78 12.47 -5.22
CA LEU A 103 -0.18 13.54 -4.90
C LEU A 103 0.26 14.89 -5.48
N GLU A 104 1.54 15.22 -5.35
CA GLU A 104 2.12 16.46 -5.90
C GLU A 104 2.06 16.48 -7.43
N ALA A 105 2.38 15.36 -8.08
CA ALA A 105 2.30 15.24 -9.54
C ALA A 105 0.85 15.45 -10.05
N MET A 106 -0.13 14.86 -9.38
CA MET A 106 -1.56 15.04 -9.76
C MET A 106 -2.03 16.47 -9.52
N ALA A 107 -1.59 17.10 -8.43
CA ALA A 107 -1.89 18.51 -8.15
C ALA A 107 -1.29 19.46 -9.21
N GLU A 108 -0.04 19.21 -9.62
CA GLU A 108 0.63 19.98 -10.68
C GLU A 108 -0.08 19.85 -12.04
N LEU A 109 -0.53 18.62 -12.38
CA LEU A 109 -1.27 18.35 -13.61
C LEU A 109 -2.74 18.85 -13.57
N GLY A 110 -3.23 19.25 -12.39
CA GLY A 110 -4.63 19.60 -12.18
C GLY A 110 -5.56 18.41 -12.42
N ASN A 111 -5.08 17.19 -12.19
CA ASN A 111 -5.83 15.97 -12.46
C ASN A 111 -6.43 15.43 -11.15
N GLU A 112 -7.75 15.56 -11.04
CA GLU A 112 -8.54 15.06 -9.90
C GLU A 112 -9.31 13.77 -10.24
N ASP A 113 -9.34 13.36 -11.51
CA ASP A 113 -10.14 12.24 -11.99
C ASP A 113 -9.45 10.88 -11.79
N ILE A 114 -8.11 10.86 -11.75
CA ILE A 114 -7.35 9.64 -11.49
C ILE A 114 -7.58 9.15 -10.07
N LEU A 115 -8.02 7.89 -9.94
CA LEU A 115 -8.19 7.20 -8.66
C LEU A 115 -6.83 6.93 -8.02
N LEU A 116 -6.63 7.38 -6.79
CA LEU A 116 -5.38 7.18 -6.06
C LEU A 116 -5.58 6.24 -4.86
N ALA A 117 -4.62 5.36 -4.65
CA ALA A 117 -4.49 4.60 -3.42
C ALA A 117 -3.01 4.35 -3.08
N THR A 118 -2.76 3.92 -1.87
CA THR A 118 -1.39 3.62 -1.43
C THR A 118 -1.36 2.46 -0.44
N PHE A 119 -0.16 1.95 -0.21
CA PHE A 119 0.17 1.17 0.97
C PHE A 119 0.64 2.10 2.08
N ASP A 120 0.47 1.63 3.31
CA ASP A 120 0.92 2.23 4.55
C ASP A 120 0.34 3.62 4.85
N LEU A 121 0.52 4.06 6.06
CA LEU A 121 -0.07 5.28 6.59
C LEU A 121 1.01 6.34 6.85
N SER A 122 0.68 7.58 6.53
CA SER A 122 1.37 8.78 6.98
C SER A 122 0.33 9.87 7.25
N PRO A 123 0.67 10.98 7.93
CA PRO A 123 -0.25 12.08 8.11
C PRO A 123 -0.85 12.56 6.78
N GLU A 124 -0.01 12.75 5.75
CA GLU A 124 -0.40 13.23 4.42
C GLU A 124 -1.31 12.22 3.70
N VAL A 125 -1.03 10.92 3.82
CA VAL A 125 -1.87 9.86 3.27
C VAL A 125 -3.24 9.85 3.94
N LEU A 126 -3.28 9.96 5.28
CA LEU A 126 -4.53 9.98 6.04
C LEU A 126 -5.36 11.22 5.73
N ASP A 127 -4.74 12.39 5.55
CA ASP A 127 -5.41 13.61 5.10
C ASP A 127 -5.98 13.45 3.69
N ALA A 128 -5.23 12.83 2.77
CA ALA A 128 -5.68 12.58 1.41
C ALA A 128 -6.83 11.57 1.36
N VAL A 129 -6.82 10.53 2.20
CA VAL A 129 -7.92 9.57 2.31
C VAL A 129 -9.16 10.23 2.95
N GLU A 130 -8.98 10.96 4.06
CA GLU A 130 -10.07 11.64 4.76
C GLU A 130 -10.78 12.65 3.86
N SER A 131 -10.04 13.39 3.03
CA SER A 131 -10.60 14.34 2.07
C SER A 131 -11.23 13.69 0.83
N GLY A 132 -11.05 12.39 0.63
CA GLY A 132 -11.49 11.68 -0.56
C GLY A 132 -10.56 11.82 -1.78
N ARG A 133 -9.41 12.47 -1.65
CA ARG A 133 -8.41 12.55 -2.74
C ARG A 133 -7.76 11.20 -3.01
N MET A 134 -7.58 10.38 -1.97
CA MET A 134 -7.25 8.96 -2.11
C MET A 134 -8.45 8.09 -1.77
N LEU A 135 -8.66 7.04 -2.57
CA LEU A 135 -9.74 6.09 -2.41
C LEU A 135 -9.57 5.25 -1.13
N PHE A 136 -8.34 4.81 -0.87
CA PHE A 136 -7.96 4.07 0.33
C PHE A 136 -6.45 4.06 0.56
N ALA A 137 -6.06 3.67 1.77
CA ALA A 137 -4.72 3.21 2.11
C ALA A 137 -4.77 1.77 2.62
N ILE A 138 -3.83 0.93 2.16
CA ILE A 138 -3.68 -0.46 2.62
C ILE A 138 -2.80 -0.45 3.86
N ASP A 139 -3.39 -0.78 5.00
CA ASP A 139 -2.73 -0.78 6.31
C ASP A 139 -2.38 -2.22 6.71
N GLN A 140 -1.12 -2.47 6.93
CA GLN A 140 -0.62 -3.75 7.41
C GLN A 140 -0.53 -3.83 8.94
N GLN A 141 -0.94 -2.79 9.65
CA GLN A 141 -0.95 -2.69 11.11
C GLN A 141 0.42 -2.94 11.73
N GLN A 142 1.38 -2.09 11.41
CA GLN A 142 2.79 -2.23 11.80
C GLN A 142 2.99 -2.34 13.32
N PHE A 143 2.15 -1.67 14.12
CA PHE A 143 2.18 -1.84 15.58
C PHE A 143 1.99 -3.30 15.99
N LEU A 144 1.02 -4.01 15.40
CA LEU A 144 0.81 -5.43 15.68
C LEU A 144 1.99 -6.29 15.21
N GLN A 145 2.61 -5.94 14.07
CA GLN A 145 3.79 -6.65 13.55
C GLN A 145 5.01 -6.52 14.50
N GLY A 146 5.09 -5.43 15.23
CA GLY A 146 6.12 -5.26 16.27
C GLY A 146 5.73 -5.89 17.61
N TYR A 147 4.49 -5.71 18.04
CA TYR A 147 4.01 -6.10 19.36
C TYR A 147 3.81 -7.62 19.52
N LEU A 148 3.10 -8.25 18.57
CA LEU A 148 2.74 -9.67 18.69
C LEU A 148 3.95 -10.61 18.71
N PRO A 149 5.00 -10.43 17.89
CA PRO A 149 6.18 -11.29 17.97
C PRO A 149 6.85 -11.27 19.33
N ILE A 150 6.92 -10.12 20.00
CA ILE A 150 7.53 -10.00 21.34
C ILE A 150 6.72 -10.81 22.36
N VAL A 151 5.39 -10.68 22.34
CA VAL A 151 4.50 -11.45 23.23
C VAL A 151 4.63 -12.94 22.95
N LEU A 152 4.59 -13.36 21.69
CA LEU A 152 4.67 -14.78 21.32
C LEU A 152 6.00 -15.40 21.65
N LEU A 153 7.11 -14.71 21.41
CA LEU A 153 8.46 -15.19 21.75
C LEU A 153 8.65 -15.29 23.28
N THR A 154 8.12 -14.32 24.03
CA THR A 154 8.14 -14.36 25.51
C THR A 154 7.40 -15.59 26.04
N LEU A 155 6.16 -15.80 25.57
CA LEU A 155 5.36 -16.96 25.96
C LEU A 155 5.98 -18.29 25.52
N ASN A 156 6.61 -18.34 24.36
CA ASN A 156 7.33 -19.53 23.92
C ASN A 156 8.52 -19.83 24.83
N LYS A 157 9.32 -18.80 25.14
CA LYS A 157 10.52 -18.95 25.96
C LYS A 157 10.21 -19.33 27.40
N GLU A 158 9.20 -18.72 28.00
CA GLU A 158 8.88 -18.88 29.43
C GLU A 158 7.97 -20.07 29.71
N ASN A 159 7.01 -20.33 28.82
CA ASN A 159 5.93 -21.28 29.04
C ASN A 159 5.88 -22.40 27.99
N LEU A 160 6.80 -22.43 27.03
CA LEU A 160 6.82 -23.36 25.90
C LEU A 160 5.52 -23.31 25.04
N ASN A 161 4.81 -22.19 25.09
CA ASN A 161 3.62 -22.00 24.26
C ASN A 161 4.00 -21.92 22.78
N THR A 162 3.17 -22.49 21.92
CA THR A 162 3.32 -22.45 20.48
C THR A 162 2.01 -22.00 19.82
N VAL A 163 2.15 -21.31 18.69
CA VAL A 163 1.00 -20.93 17.85
C VAL A 163 0.82 -21.98 16.78
N ALA A 164 -0.38 -22.52 16.68
CA ALA A 164 -0.68 -23.62 15.73
C ALA A 164 -0.64 -23.17 14.26
N ASN A 165 -1.02 -21.91 13.99
CA ASN A 165 -0.95 -21.36 12.63
C ASN A 165 0.43 -20.69 12.43
N PRO A 166 1.21 -21.10 11.43
CA PRO A 166 2.52 -20.50 11.16
C PRO A 166 2.44 -19.04 10.69
N VAL A 167 1.29 -18.58 10.21
CA VAL A 167 1.07 -17.21 9.74
C VAL A 167 -0.01 -16.53 10.56
N ILE A 168 0.32 -15.39 11.15
CA ILE A 168 -0.62 -14.51 11.86
C ILE A 168 -0.79 -13.26 11.01
N MET A 169 -1.93 -13.14 10.36
CA MET A 169 -2.22 -12.03 9.45
C MET A 169 -2.51 -10.75 10.23
N THR A 170 -1.84 -9.67 9.87
CA THR A 170 -2.12 -8.30 10.36
C THR A 170 -2.70 -7.38 9.29
N GLY A 171 -2.75 -7.85 8.05
CA GLY A 171 -3.27 -7.15 6.88
C GLY A 171 -3.58 -8.10 5.72
N PRO A 172 -4.11 -7.57 4.60
CA PRO A 172 -4.39 -6.14 4.38
C PRO A 172 -5.62 -5.65 5.16
N GLY A 173 -5.48 -4.54 5.88
CA GLY A 173 -6.58 -3.70 6.33
C GLY A 173 -6.78 -2.55 5.34
N PHE A 174 -7.98 -1.98 5.28
CA PHE A 174 -8.24 -0.84 4.38
C PHE A 174 -8.70 0.37 5.20
N VAL A 175 -7.94 1.45 5.11
CA VAL A 175 -8.33 2.75 5.61
C VAL A 175 -8.99 3.50 4.46
N THR A 176 -10.24 3.88 4.66
CA THR A 176 -11.09 4.58 3.68
C THR A 176 -11.58 5.90 4.27
N PRO A 177 -12.24 6.79 3.51
CA PRO A 177 -12.82 8.01 4.06
C PRO A 177 -13.73 7.77 5.28
N ASP A 178 -14.38 6.60 5.35
CA ASP A 178 -15.31 6.27 6.44
C ASP A 178 -14.61 6.06 7.79
N ASN A 179 -13.33 5.69 7.82
CA ASN A 179 -12.60 5.36 9.04
C ASN A 179 -11.27 6.13 9.20
N ALA A 180 -10.85 6.92 8.21
CA ALA A 180 -9.57 7.64 8.23
C ALA A 180 -9.44 8.55 9.46
N ALA A 181 -10.48 9.30 9.81
CA ALA A 181 -10.49 10.18 10.98
C ALA A 181 -10.21 9.40 12.29
N GLN A 182 -10.74 8.19 12.43
CA GLN A 182 -10.53 7.37 13.64
C GLN A 182 -9.11 6.81 13.72
N VAL A 183 -8.51 6.51 12.57
CA VAL A 183 -7.15 5.95 12.47
C VAL A 183 -6.08 7.02 12.68
N LYS A 184 -6.36 8.27 12.32
CA LYS A 184 -5.40 9.38 12.31
C LYS A 184 -4.75 9.62 13.67
N ASP A 185 -5.55 9.73 14.73
CA ASP A 185 -5.03 9.93 16.10
C ASP A 185 -4.24 8.71 16.59
N LEU A 186 -4.68 7.50 16.24
CA LEU A 186 -4.00 6.25 16.62
C LEU A 186 -2.66 6.11 15.89
N SER A 187 -2.61 6.47 14.61
CA SER A 187 -1.39 6.50 13.81
C SER A 187 -0.39 7.52 14.37
N ALA A 188 -0.86 8.73 14.70
CA ALA A 188 -0.03 9.76 15.33
C ALA A 188 0.51 9.33 16.71
N ALA A 189 -0.27 8.54 17.46
CA ALA A 189 0.15 7.97 18.74
C ALA A 189 1.10 6.75 18.59
N GLY A 190 1.35 6.27 17.37
CA GLY A 190 2.18 5.10 17.11
C GLY A 190 1.57 3.78 17.57
N THR A 191 0.26 3.68 17.65
CA THR A 191 -0.48 2.48 18.08
C THR A 191 -1.27 1.83 16.94
N ARG A 192 -1.10 2.38 15.74
CA ARG A 192 -1.68 1.84 14.53
C ARG A 192 -0.65 1.74 13.41
#